data_fd35952c314063f630ecbdae85bd2377
#
_entry.id   fd35952c314063f630ecbdae85bd2377
#
_cell.length_a   1.000
_cell.length_b   1.000
_cell.length_c   1.000
_cell.angle_alpha   90.00
_cell.angle_beta   90.00
_cell.angle_gamma   90.00
#
_symmetry.space_group_name_H-M   'P 1'
#
loop_
_entity.id
_entity.type
_entity.pdbx_description
1 polymer ?
#
loop_
_entity_poly.entity_id
_entity_poly.type
_entity_poly.pdbx_seq_one_letter_code
_entity_poly.pdbx_strand_id
1 'polypeptide(L)'
;STITRTSATSGGNISTDGGTAITSRGVCWSNVTNTPTIANTKTVDGGGTGTFTSSLTGLTASTTYYVRAYATNSVGTAYGSTRTFTTLSAILPSGVVTTPISSITQNTASSGGTIANDGGTTIITKGVCWSSSTSSPTIFNSTTNNGSGTSSFTSLLSGLTANTTYYVRAYATNSAGTAYGNALSFTATATPNLTVGQSYQGGIIAYIFVPGDSGYVTGQTHGLIATTSNQSTGAQWGCSGTSIAGTSTALGTGVANTTAIVNGCSSSTIAAALCNNLSSGGYTDWYLPSREELNKLYLNKTVIGGFSNVSYWSSSQAGSTTAYSINFSTGASSSTSTKTNSMYVRGIRKF
;
A
#
# COMPACT_ATOMS: atom_id res chain seq x y z
N SER A 1 42.00 -12.54 -24.18
CA SER A 1 41.16 -12.20 -23.01
C SER A 1 39.70 -12.16 -23.45
N THR A 2 38.84 -12.85 -22.72
CA THR A 2 37.39 -12.78 -22.94
C THR A 2 36.86 -11.60 -22.13
N ILE A 3 36.22 -10.62 -22.78
CA ILE A 3 35.60 -9.46 -22.15
C ILE A 3 34.10 -9.59 -22.29
N THR A 4 33.38 -9.48 -21.19
CA THR A 4 31.91 -9.43 -21.13
C THR A 4 31.44 -8.07 -20.64
N ARG A 5 30.17 -7.95 -20.24
CA ARG A 5 29.61 -6.75 -19.62
C ARG A 5 30.05 -6.59 -18.16
N THR A 6 30.29 -7.71 -17.46
CA THR A 6 30.49 -7.73 -16.01
C THR A 6 31.73 -8.53 -15.59
N SER A 7 32.49 -9.06 -16.57
CA SER A 7 33.70 -9.85 -16.31
C SER A 7 34.75 -9.70 -17.40
N ALA A 8 35.99 -10.03 -17.08
CA ALA A 8 37.05 -10.17 -18.05
C ALA A 8 38.06 -11.24 -17.58
N THR A 9 38.78 -11.81 -18.52
CA THR A 9 39.93 -12.69 -18.22
C THR A 9 41.23 -11.96 -18.49
N SER A 10 42.17 -12.00 -17.54
CA SER A 10 43.50 -11.45 -17.66
C SER A 10 44.51 -12.44 -17.07
N GLY A 11 45.70 -11.99 -16.76
CA GLY A 11 46.78 -12.81 -16.16
C GLY A 11 48.13 -12.21 -16.36
N GLY A 12 49.15 -13.01 -16.13
CA GLY A 12 50.55 -12.60 -16.25
C GLY A 12 51.50 -13.76 -16.38
N ASN A 13 52.78 -13.42 -16.61
CA ASN A 13 53.89 -14.35 -16.53
C ASN A 13 54.97 -13.77 -15.64
N ILE A 14 55.40 -14.52 -14.65
CA ILE A 14 56.46 -14.16 -13.72
C ILE A 14 57.69 -14.98 -14.08
N SER A 15 58.71 -14.32 -14.67
CA SER A 15 59.90 -14.97 -15.16
C SER A 15 60.92 -15.32 -14.09
N THR A 16 60.94 -14.58 -12.98
CA THR A 16 61.86 -14.79 -11.83
C THR A 16 61.21 -14.37 -10.52
N ASP A 17 61.61 -14.99 -9.43
CA ASP A 17 61.13 -14.67 -8.07
C ASP A 17 62.00 -13.60 -7.37
N GLY A 18 63.06 -13.14 -8.02
CA GLY A 18 63.98 -12.14 -7.44
C GLY A 18 64.84 -12.68 -6.30
N GLY A 19 65.00 -14.00 -6.22
CA GLY A 19 65.80 -14.67 -5.21
C GLY A 19 65.10 -15.05 -3.93
N THR A 20 63.79 -14.78 -3.85
CA THR A 20 62.90 -15.23 -2.76
C THR A 20 61.54 -15.66 -3.29
N ALA A 21 60.99 -16.71 -2.73
CA ALA A 21 59.76 -17.33 -3.24
C ALA A 21 58.58 -16.34 -3.32
N ILE A 22 57.88 -16.33 -4.44
CA ILE A 22 56.64 -15.57 -4.62
C ILE A 22 55.55 -16.20 -3.75
N THR A 23 55.05 -15.44 -2.79
CA THR A 23 54.00 -15.85 -1.84
C THR A 23 52.59 -15.57 -2.35
N SER A 24 52.42 -14.54 -3.22
CA SER A 24 51.11 -14.19 -3.81
C SER A 24 51.33 -13.57 -5.18
N ARG A 25 50.49 -13.96 -6.12
CA ARG A 25 50.43 -13.38 -7.47
C ARG A 25 48.94 -13.24 -7.91
N GLY A 26 48.72 -12.37 -8.88
CA GLY A 26 47.39 -12.12 -9.43
C GLY A 26 47.36 -10.89 -10.33
N VAL A 27 46.22 -10.36 -10.57
CA VAL A 27 46.01 -9.05 -11.20
C VAL A 27 45.28 -8.10 -10.25
N CYS A 28 45.62 -6.82 -10.32
CA CYS A 28 44.88 -5.74 -9.66
C CYS A 28 44.32 -4.80 -10.73
N TRP A 29 43.13 -4.25 -10.49
CA TRP A 29 42.45 -3.38 -11.45
C TRP A 29 41.70 -2.23 -10.80
N SER A 30 41.43 -1.20 -11.60
CA SER A 30 40.67 -0.01 -11.22
C SER A 30 40.08 0.63 -12.46
N ASN A 31 38.92 1.29 -12.31
CA ASN A 31 38.37 2.19 -13.31
C ASN A 31 38.63 3.68 -13.00
N VAL A 32 39.35 3.97 -11.91
CA VAL A 32 39.66 5.32 -11.44
C VAL A 32 41.12 5.66 -11.62
N THR A 33 42.05 4.77 -11.20
CA THR A 33 43.45 4.99 -11.32
C THR A 33 44.05 4.17 -12.47
N ASN A 34 44.95 4.79 -13.26
CA ASN A 34 45.64 4.15 -14.38
C ASN A 34 46.86 3.30 -13.95
N THR A 35 47.22 3.34 -12.68
CA THR A 35 48.29 2.52 -12.09
C THR A 35 47.82 1.75 -10.88
N PRO A 36 46.86 0.80 -11.05
CA PRO A 36 46.32 0.06 -9.92
C PRO A 36 47.37 -0.72 -9.17
N THR A 37 47.20 -0.83 -7.86
CA THR A 37 48.09 -1.56 -6.93
C THR A 37 47.26 -2.62 -6.19
N ILE A 38 47.93 -3.42 -5.35
CA ILE A 38 47.26 -4.42 -4.50
C ILE A 38 46.32 -3.81 -3.45
N ALA A 39 46.34 -2.47 -3.28
CA ALA A 39 45.31 -1.76 -2.49
C ALA A 39 43.97 -1.61 -3.22
N ASN A 40 43.96 -1.75 -4.55
CA ASN A 40 42.71 -1.78 -5.35
C ASN A 40 42.14 -3.20 -5.38
N THR A 41 41.06 -3.39 -6.12
CA THR A 41 40.44 -4.71 -6.36
C THR A 41 41.51 -5.62 -7.02
N LYS A 42 41.58 -6.86 -6.56
CA LYS A 42 42.61 -7.82 -7.05
C LYS A 42 42.11 -9.26 -7.00
N THR A 43 42.75 -10.13 -7.80
CA THR A 43 42.72 -11.59 -7.60
C THR A 43 43.89 -12.04 -6.76
N VAL A 44 43.81 -13.26 -6.22
CA VAL A 44 44.93 -13.99 -5.62
C VAL A 44 44.97 -15.38 -6.28
N ASP A 45 45.91 -15.58 -7.15
CA ASP A 45 46.00 -16.75 -8.03
C ASP A 45 47.15 -17.69 -7.65
N GLY A 46 47.45 -17.74 -6.33
CA GLY A 46 48.52 -18.58 -5.77
C GLY A 46 49.86 -17.90 -5.65
N GLY A 47 50.94 -18.67 -5.57
CA GLY A 47 52.34 -18.24 -5.51
C GLY A 47 53.16 -18.83 -6.63
N GLY A 48 54.49 -18.61 -6.58
CA GLY A 48 55.47 -19.14 -7.54
C GLY A 48 55.57 -18.37 -8.85
N THR A 49 56.54 -18.77 -9.69
CA THR A 49 56.79 -18.21 -11.02
C THR A 49 55.92 -18.85 -12.10
N GLY A 50 56.06 -18.39 -13.35
CA GLY A 50 55.33 -18.90 -14.51
C GLY A 50 54.06 -18.13 -14.84
N THR A 51 53.31 -18.64 -15.81
CA THR A 51 52.06 -18.05 -16.28
C THR A 51 50.92 -18.34 -15.31
N PHE A 52 49.96 -17.39 -15.25
CA PHE A 52 48.71 -17.55 -14.51
C PHE A 52 47.57 -16.82 -15.21
N THR A 53 46.37 -17.25 -14.96
CA THR A 53 45.12 -16.65 -15.47
C THR A 53 44.28 -16.18 -14.31
N SER A 54 43.72 -14.99 -14.44
CA SER A 54 42.86 -14.32 -13.46
C SER A 54 41.50 -14.06 -14.04
N SER A 55 40.47 -14.31 -13.26
CA SER A 55 39.07 -13.97 -13.61
C SER A 55 38.67 -12.70 -12.87
N LEU A 56 38.40 -11.63 -13.62
CA LEU A 56 37.93 -10.36 -13.10
C LEU A 56 36.39 -10.39 -13.14
N THR A 57 35.74 -10.20 -12.02
CA THR A 57 34.28 -10.23 -11.88
C THR A 57 33.75 -8.96 -11.22
N GLY A 58 32.43 -8.73 -11.26
CA GLY A 58 31.83 -7.55 -10.66
C GLY A 58 32.16 -6.24 -11.39
N LEU A 59 32.51 -6.32 -12.67
CA LEU A 59 32.81 -5.14 -13.48
C LEU A 59 31.50 -4.45 -13.89
N THR A 60 31.56 -3.14 -14.09
CA THR A 60 30.47 -2.32 -14.64
C THR A 60 30.52 -2.33 -16.16
N ALA A 61 29.39 -2.46 -16.83
CA ALA A 61 29.29 -2.41 -18.28
C ALA A 61 29.70 -1.01 -18.83
N SER A 62 30.10 -0.95 -20.08
CA SER A 62 30.58 0.28 -20.77
C SER A 62 31.66 1.04 -20.03
N THR A 63 32.49 0.35 -19.25
CA THR A 63 33.48 0.97 -18.36
C THR A 63 34.87 0.54 -18.75
N THR A 64 35.79 1.51 -18.87
CA THR A 64 37.23 1.26 -19.10
C THR A 64 37.91 0.95 -17.78
N TYR A 65 38.68 -0.13 -17.76
CA TYR A 65 39.48 -0.59 -16.64
C TYR A 65 40.94 -0.61 -16.99
N TYR A 66 41.78 -0.27 -16.01
CA TYR A 66 43.22 -0.43 -16.01
C TYR A 66 43.56 -1.67 -15.19
N VAL A 67 44.41 -2.57 -15.69
CA VAL A 67 44.77 -3.82 -15.04
C VAL A 67 46.27 -4.02 -15.09
N ARG A 68 46.82 -4.52 -13.99
CA ARG A 68 48.24 -4.87 -13.88
C ARG A 68 48.38 -6.24 -13.21
N ALA A 69 49.29 -7.07 -13.74
CA ALA A 69 49.77 -8.24 -13.00
C ALA A 69 50.59 -7.79 -11.80
N TYR A 70 50.55 -8.53 -10.71
CA TYR A 70 51.40 -8.34 -9.56
C TYR A 70 51.99 -9.66 -9.05
N ALA A 71 53.16 -9.56 -8.39
CA ALA A 71 53.77 -10.64 -7.63
C ALA A 71 54.38 -10.08 -6.34
N THR A 72 54.15 -10.77 -5.23
CA THR A 72 54.63 -10.40 -3.90
C THR A 72 55.55 -11.49 -3.35
N ASN A 73 56.68 -11.10 -2.84
CA ASN A 73 57.58 -11.94 -2.05
C ASN A 73 57.95 -11.24 -0.72
N SER A 74 58.90 -11.75 0.05
CA SER A 74 59.31 -11.18 1.34
C SER A 74 59.97 -9.79 1.23
N VAL A 75 60.42 -9.39 0.04
CA VAL A 75 61.04 -8.07 -0.21
C VAL A 75 60.00 -7.01 -0.53
N GLY A 76 58.89 -7.39 -1.21
CA GLY A 76 57.83 -6.46 -1.58
C GLY A 76 56.99 -6.94 -2.75
N THR A 77 56.25 -6.01 -3.35
CA THR A 77 55.38 -6.29 -4.49
C THR A 77 55.88 -5.61 -5.77
N ALA A 78 56.07 -6.41 -6.80
CA ALA A 78 56.38 -5.94 -8.15
C ALA A 78 55.10 -5.94 -9.03
N TYR A 79 55.05 -5.03 -9.98
CA TYR A 79 53.92 -4.87 -10.89
C TYR A 79 54.36 -4.90 -12.35
N GLY A 80 53.57 -5.55 -13.17
CA GLY A 80 53.70 -5.51 -14.62
C GLY A 80 53.21 -4.17 -15.22
N SER A 81 53.34 -4.02 -16.53
CA SER A 81 52.83 -2.86 -17.26
C SER A 81 51.33 -2.79 -17.18
N THR A 82 50.77 -1.56 -17.11
CA THR A 82 49.36 -1.34 -17.19
C THR A 82 48.82 -1.73 -18.56
N ARG A 83 47.70 -2.44 -18.57
CA ARG A 83 46.88 -2.72 -19.73
C ARG A 83 45.51 -2.14 -19.51
N THR A 84 44.80 -1.80 -20.61
CA THR A 84 43.45 -1.28 -20.57
C THR A 84 42.50 -2.19 -21.34
N PHE A 85 41.29 -2.26 -20.88
CA PHE A 85 40.16 -2.87 -21.62
C PHE A 85 38.88 -2.15 -21.26
N THR A 86 37.87 -2.22 -22.16
CA THR A 86 36.55 -1.68 -21.92
C THR A 86 35.54 -2.83 -21.94
N THR A 87 34.71 -2.92 -20.92
CA THR A 87 33.63 -3.90 -20.84
C THR A 87 32.58 -3.62 -21.92
N LEU A 88 31.84 -4.65 -22.34
CA LEU A 88 30.77 -4.50 -23.34
C LEU A 88 29.68 -3.57 -22.82
N SER A 89 28.97 -2.92 -23.74
CA SER A 89 27.87 -2.01 -23.43
C SER A 89 26.72 -2.72 -22.70
N ALA A 90 26.07 -2.00 -21.78
CA ALA A 90 24.83 -2.43 -21.19
C ALA A 90 23.76 -2.65 -22.27
N ILE A 91 22.87 -3.59 -22.03
CA ILE A 91 21.67 -3.81 -22.81
C ILE A 91 20.43 -3.62 -21.91
N LEU A 92 19.27 -3.46 -22.51
CA LEU A 92 18.01 -3.39 -21.77
C LEU A 92 17.84 -4.60 -20.86
N PRO A 93 17.16 -4.45 -19.72
CA PRO A 93 16.69 -5.57 -18.92
C PRO A 93 15.91 -6.57 -19.79
N SER A 94 15.95 -7.85 -19.45
CA SER A 94 15.25 -8.88 -20.21
C SER A 94 14.54 -9.88 -19.30
N GLY A 95 13.55 -10.61 -19.89
CA GLY A 95 12.69 -11.49 -19.10
C GLY A 95 11.84 -10.74 -18.10
N VAL A 96 11.42 -9.52 -18.41
CA VAL A 96 10.43 -8.77 -17.64
C VAL A 96 9.06 -9.39 -17.91
N VAL A 97 8.41 -9.89 -16.85
CA VAL A 97 7.09 -10.54 -16.96
C VAL A 97 6.14 -9.82 -16.04
N THR A 98 4.98 -9.42 -16.58
CA THR A 98 3.89 -8.86 -15.78
C THR A 98 3.16 -9.98 -15.05
N THR A 99 2.99 -9.89 -13.72
CA THR A 99 2.22 -10.87 -12.96
C THR A 99 0.72 -10.65 -13.13
N PRO A 100 -0.11 -11.73 -13.04
CA PRO A 100 -1.55 -11.62 -13.13
C PRO A 100 -2.13 -10.56 -12.18
N ILE A 101 -3.21 -9.90 -12.62
CA ILE A 101 -3.91 -8.90 -11.82
C ILE A 101 -4.80 -9.62 -10.80
N SER A 102 -4.83 -9.10 -9.58
CA SER A 102 -5.62 -9.61 -8.45
C SER A 102 -6.23 -8.47 -7.64
N SER A 103 -7.08 -8.80 -6.66
CA SER A 103 -7.70 -7.84 -5.73
C SER A 103 -8.32 -6.63 -6.45
N ILE A 104 -9.01 -6.90 -7.56
CA ILE A 104 -9.65 -5.86 -8.37
C ILE A 104 -10.86 -5.31 -7.61
N THR A 105 -10.87 -4.00 -7.39
CA THR A 105 -11.98 -3.25 -6.83
C THR A 105 -12.45 -2.17 -7.81
N GLN A 106 -13.33 -1.29 -7.38
CA GLN A 106 -13.77 -0.16 -8.19
C GLN A 106 -12.70 0.91 -8.40
N ASN A 107 -11.68 0.98 -7.53
CA ASN A 107 -10.66 2.04 -7.54
C ASN A 107 -9.23 1.55 -7.32
N THR A 108 -9.02 0.26 -7.08
CA THR A 108 -7.70 -0.36 -6.89
C THR A 108 -7.60 -1.72 -7.56
N ALA A 109 -6.36 -2.15 -7.82
CA ALA A 109 -6.02 -3.52 -8.21
C ALA A 109 -4.58 -3.81 -7.78
N SER A 110 -4.21 -5.08 -7.71
CA SER A 110 -2.83 -5.53 -7.46
C SER A 110 -2.26 -6.20 -8.70
N SER A 111 -1.01 -5.90 -9.02
CA SER A 111 -0.19 -6.60 -10.03
C SER A 111 1.27 -6.55 -9.58
N GLY A 112 2.21 -6.82 -10.48
CA GLY A 112 3.64 -6.78 -10.17
C GLY A 112 4.47 -7.32 -11.32
N GLY A 113 5.65 -7.85 -11.02
CA GLY A 113 6.48 -8.43 -12.06
C GLY A 113 7.69 -9.20 -11.55
N THR A 114 8.31 -9.90 -12.50
CA THR A 114 9.62 -10.55 -12.35
C THR A 114 10.56 -10.05 -13.42
N ILE A 115 11.88 -10.06 -13.13
CA ILE A 115 12.94 -9.61 -14.02
C ILE A 115 14.01 -10.70 -14.02
N ALA A 116 14.29 -11.32 -15.16
CA ALA A 116 15.26 -12.41 -15.23
C ALA A 116 16.70 -11.91 -15.32
N ASN A 117 16.95 -10.78 -16.01
CA ASN A 117 18.30 -10.27 -16.24
C ASN A 117 18.32 -8.73 -16.26
N ASP A 118 19.32 -8.14 -15.61
CA ASP A 118 19.50 -6.70 -15.51
C ASP A 118 20.16 -6.05 -16.75
N GLY A 119 20.61 -6.84 -17.72
CA GLY A 119 21.29 -6.35 -18.93
C GLY A 119 22.74 -5.95 -18.72
N GLY A 120 23.34 -6.35 -17.58
CA GLY A 120 24.74 -6.07 -17.23
C GLY A 120 24.96 -4.75 -16.52
N THR A 121 23.90 -4.08 -16.07
CA THR A 121 23.93 -2.95 -15.13
C THR A 121 22.73 -3.02 -14.21
N THR A 122 22.91 -2.54 -12.99
CA THR A 122 21.87 -2.58 -11.95
C THR A 122 20.56 -1.95 -12.43
N ILE A 123 19.44 -2.60 -12.14
CA ILE A 123 18.12 -2.01 -12.28
C ILE A 123 18.01 -0.81 -11.34
N ILE A 124 17.76 0.37 -11.91
CA ILE A 124 17.64 1.64 -11.20
C ILE A 124 16.25 1.79 -10.60
N THR A 125 15.22 1.41 -11.39
CA THR A 125 13.81 1.44 -10.95
C THR A 125 13.01 0.34 -11.63
N LYS A 126 12.04 -0.19 -10.92
CA LYS A 126 11.07 -1.17 -11.40
C LYS A 126 9.70 -0.90 -10.82
N GLY A 127 8.67 -1.40 -11.47
CA GLY A 127 7.28 -1.23 -11.04
C GLY A 127 6.31 -1.70 -12.10
N VAL A 128 5.07 -1.28 -11.99
CA VAL A 128 4.07 -1.44 -13.06
C VAL A 128 3.69 -0.07 -13.62
N CYS A 129 3.32 -0.02 -14.89
CA CYS A 129 2.67 1.12 -15.50
C CYS A 129 1.30 0.70 -16.04
N TRP A 130 0.30 1.60 -15.95
CA TRP A 130 -1.06 1.30 -16.41
C TRP A 130 -1.73 2.50 -17.06
N SER A 131 -2.71 2.19 -17.92
CA SER A 131 -3.52 3.20 -18.63
C SER A 131 -4.85 2.60 -19.04
N SER A 132 -5.88 3.44 -19.14
CA SER A 132 -7.16 3.11 -19.78
C SER A 132 -7.23 3.58 -21.25
N SER A 133 -6.28 4.41 -21.69
CA SER A 133 -6.28 5.02 -23.04
C SER A 133 -5.36 4.33 -24.05
N THR A 134 -4.48 3.44 -23.61
CA THR A 134 -3.58 2.68 -24.47
C THR A 134 -3.39 1.25 -23.99
N SER A 135 -3.37 0.30 -24.92
CA SER A 135 -3.09 -1.12 -24.64
C SER A 135 -1.61 -1.42 -24.37
N SER A 136 -0.73 -0.46 -24.57
CA SER A 136 0.72 -0.60 -24.35
C SER A 136 1.25 0.52 -23.45
N PRO A 137 0.85 0.58 -22.16
CA PRO A 137 1.29 1.63 -21.26
C PRO A 137 2.81 1.61 -21.09
N THR A 138 3.36 2.80 -20.84
CA THR A 138 4.78 3.04 -20.62
C THR A 138 4.98 3.79 -19.31
N ILE A 139 6.23 4.04 -18.93
CA ILE A 139 6.58 4.83 -17.74
C ILE A 139 6.08 6.30 -17.78
N PHE A 140 5.55 6.76 -18.91
CA PHE A 140 4.92 8.09 -19.05
C PHE A 140 3.41 8.08 -18.70
N ASN A 141 2.84 6.92 -18.43
CA ASN A 141 1.48 6.76 -17.91
C ASN A 141 1.51 6.68 -16.37
N SER A 142 0.41 6.27 -15.74
CA SER A 142 0.41 5.99 -14.30
C SER A 142 1.41 4.87 -13.97
N THR A 143 2.21 5.06 -12.91
CA THR A 143 3.27 4.11 -12.53
C THR A 143 3.37 3.92 -11.03
N THR A 144 3.89 2.75 -10.61
CA THR A 144 4.45 2.53 -9.27
C THR A 144 5.98 2.54 -9.35
N ASN A 145 6.63 2.79 -8.21
CA ASN A 145 8.07 2.58 -8.03
C ASN A 145 8.28 1.58 -6.89
N ASN A 146 8.78 0.39 -7.24
CA ASN A 146 9.05 -0.72 -6.31
C ASN A 146 10.56 -0.90 -6.05
N GLY A 147 11.33 0.18 -6.22
CA GLY A 147 12.77 0.21 -5.94
C GLY A 147 13.62 -0.35 -7.08
N SER A 148 14.76 -0.93 -6.73
CA SER A 148 15.83 -1.38 -7.64
C SER A 148 16.05 -2.89 -7.60
N GLY A 149 17.00 -3.40 -8.42
CA GLY A 149 17.39 -4.81 -8.47
C GLY A 149 16.39 -5.71 -9.18
N THR A 150 16.72 -7.01 -9.31
CA THR A 150 15.97 -7.99 -10.13
C THR A 150 14.94 -8.81 -9.34
N SER A 151 14.82 -8.64 -8.01
CA SER A 151 13.84 -9.37 -7.21
C SER A 151 12.41 -9.13 -7.71
N SER A 152 11.55 -10.13 -7.60
CA SER A 152 10.10 -9.99 -7.85
C SER A 152 9.48 -8.91 -6.97
N PHE A 153 8.38 -8.32 -7.43
CA PHE A 153 7.71 -7.24 -6.72
C PHE A 153 6.19 -7.30 -6.93
N THR A 154 5.47 -6.73 -5.98
CA THR A 154 4.03 -6.52 -6.05
C THR A 154 3.75 -5.01 -5.95
N SER A 155 2.78 -4.55 -6.73
CA SER A 155 2.38 -3.14 -6.83
C SER A 155 0.89 -3.00 -6.58
N LEU A 156 0.49 -1.98 -5.83
CA LEU A 156 -0.89 -1.55 -5.72
C LEU A 156 -1.16 -0.47 -6.78
N LEU A 157 -2.10 -0.73 -7.66
CA LEU A 157 -2.65 0.25 -8.60
C LEU A 157 -3.79 0.98 -7.88
N SER A 158 -3.79 2.30 -7.88
CA SER A 158 -4.80 3.13 -7.24
C SER A 158 -5.32 4.23 -8.16
N GLY A 159 -6.42 4.89 -7.77
CA GLY A 159 -7.03 5.95 -8.57
C GLY A 159 -7.71 5.43 -9.84
N LEU A 160 -8.15 4.17 -9.82
CA LEU A 160 -8.91 3.59 -10.93
C LEU A 160 -10.33 4.16 -10.95
N THR A 161 -10.93 4.20 -12.11
CA THR A 161 -12.35 4.53 -12.31
C THR A 161 -13.14 3.24 -12.43
N ALA A 162 -14.23 3.12 -11.69
CA ALA A 162 -15.12 1.97 -11.73
C ALA A 162 -15.60 1.68 -13.15
N ASN A 163 -15.84 0.41 -13.46
CA ASN A 163 -16.33 -0.06 -14.75
C ASN A 163 -15.45 0.35 -15.95
N THR A 164 -14.16 0.63 -15.71
CA THR A 164 -13.20 1.05 -16.73
C THR A 164 -12.16 -0.05 -16.95
N THR A 165 -11.88 -0.35 -18.21
CA THR A 165 -10.83 -1.32 -18.58
C THR A 165 -9.48 -0.62 -18.59
N TYR A 166 -8.50 -1.25 -17.94
CA TYR A 166 -7.10 -0.83 -17.86
C TYR A 166 -6.19 -1.89 -18.45
N TYR A 167 -5.08 -1.44 -18.99
CA TYR A 167 -3.95 -2.27 -19.40
C TYR A 167 -2.79 -1.99 -18.44
N VAL A 168 -2.08 -3.03 -18.02
CA VAL A 168 -0.96 -2.95 -17.09
C VAL A 168 0.25 -3.71 -17.63
N ARG A 169 1.45 -3.18 -17.41
CA ARG A 169 2.73 -3.82 -17.73
C ARG A 169 3.72 -3.63 -16.60
N ALA A 170 4.45 -4.69 -16.27
CA ALA A 170 5.66 -4.53 -15.47
C ALA A 170 6.72 -3.78 -16.29
N TYR A 171 7.55 -3.01 -15.63
CA TYR A 171 8.71 -2.35 -16.24
C TYR A 171 9.97 -2.50 -15.38
N ALA A 172 11.12 -2.43 -16.02
CA ALA A 172 12.43 -2.35 -15.39
C ALA A 172 13.34 -1.43 -16.19
N THR A 173 14.04 -0.52 -15.52
CA THR A 173 14.93 0.47 -16.13
C THR A 173 16.34 0.28 -15.61
N ASN A 174 17.31 0.24 -16.51
CA ASN A 174 18.73 0.33 -16.21
C ASN A 174 19.38 1.49 -17.00
N SER A 175 20.71 1.58 -17.02
CA SER A 175 21.43 2.63 -17.76
C SER A 175 21.27 2.55 -19.28
N ALA A 176 20.84 1.43 -19.85
CA ALA A 176 20.57 1.29 -21.29
C ALA A 176 19.14 1.71 -21.66
N GLY A 177 18.22 1.79 -20.70
CA GLY A 177 16.83 2.18 -20.91
C GLY A 177 15.81 1.30 -20.18
N THR A 178 14.55 1.35 -20.61
CA THR A 178 13.43 0.65 -19.97
C THR A 178 12.95 -0.52 -20.83
N ALA A 179 12.81 -1.69 -20.20
CA ALA A 179 12.14 -2.86 -20.76
C ALA A 179 10.78 -3.06 -20.09
N TYR A 180 9.85 -3.65 -20.83
CA TYR A 180 8.48 -3.88 -20.39
C TYR A 180 8.10 -5.35 -20.51
N GLY A 181 7.30 -5.82 -19.58
CA GLY A 181 6.61 -7.10 -19.67
C GLY A 181 5.44 -7.08 -20.67
N ASN A 182 4.80 -8.23 -20.86
CA ASN A 182 3.57 -8.33 -21.63
C ASN A 182 2.46 -7.46 -21.02
N ALA A 183 1.61 -6.89 -21.86
CA ALA A 183 0.43 -6.17 -21.41
C ALA A 183 -0.65 -7.16 -20.96
N LEU A 184 -1.24 -6.92 -19.82
CA LEU A 184 -2.43 -7.61 -19.33
C LEU A 184 -3.55 -6.59 -19.17
N SER A 185 -4.80 -7.01 -19.40
CA SER A 185 -5.96 -6.14 -19.21
C SER A 185 -6.84 -6.63 -18.07
N PHE A 186 -7.51 -5.68 -17.43
CA PHE A 186 -8.55 -5.94 -16.42
C PHE A 186 -9.59 -4.82 -16.43
N THR A 187 -10.77 -5.09 -15.93
CA THR A 187 -11.79 -4.04 -15.74
C THR A 187 -11.99 -3.82 -14.24
N ALA A 188 -11.83 -2.57 -13.79
CA ALA A 188 -12.17 -2.18 -12.43
C ALA A 188 -13.65 -2.50 -12.16
N THR A 189 -13.97 -3.04 -10.98
CA THR A 189 -15.34 -3.48 -10.70
C THR A 189 -16.32 -2.30 -10.78
N ALA A 190 -17.56 -2.59 -11.15
CA ALA A 190 -18.60 -1.57 -11.16
C ALA A 190 -18.84 -1.02 -9.74
N THR A 191 -19.22 0.25 -9.65
CA THR A 191 -19.72 0.81 -8.40
C THR A 191 -21.00 0.03 -8.04
N PRO A 192 -21.11 -0.52 -6.82
CA PRO A 192 -22.33 -1.22 -6.42
C PRO A 192 -23.53 -0.28 -6.57
N ASN A 193 -24.58 -0.74 -7.27
CA ASN A 193 -25.83 0.00 -7.34
C ASN A 193 -26.62 -0.24 -6.04
N LEU A 194 -26.19 0.43 -4.97
CA LEU A 194 -26.79 0.32 -3.65
C LEU A 194 -27.99 1.27 -3.53
N THR A 195 -29.06 0.78 -2.90
CA THR A 195 -30.30 1.55 -2.69
C THR A 195 -30.72 1.49 -1.22
N VAL A 196 -31.36 2.56 -0.75
CA VAL A 196 -31.92 2.60 0.59
C VAL A 196 -32.98 1.51 0.72
N GLY A 197 -32.95 0.78 1.83
CA GLY A 197 -33.82 -0.40 2.08
C GLY A 197 -33.19 -1.73 1.68
N GLN A 198 -32.08 -1.74 0.94
CA GLN A 198 -31.36 -2.97 0.56
C GLN A 198 -30.59 -3.56 1.75
N SER A 199 -30.63 -4.90 1.88
CA SER A 199 -29.74 -5.60 2.82
C SER A 199 -28.31 -5.52 2.34
N TYR A 200 -27.40 -5.07 3.21
CA TYR A 200 -26.00 -4.90 2.90
C TYR A 200 -25.15 -4.93 4.17
N GLN A 201 -24.01 -5.62 4.13
CA GLN A 201 -23.00 -5.63 5.20
C GLN A 201 -23.61 -5.74 6.63
N GLY A 202 -24.48 -6.73 6.86
CA GLY A 202 -25.01 -7.08 8.18
C GLY A 202 -26.21 -6.25 8.66
N GLY A 203 -26.75 -5.36 7.83
CA GLY A 203 -27.95 -4.57 8.15
C GLY A 203 -28.70 -4.12 6.90
N ILE A 204 -29.46 -3.04 7.02
CA ILE A 204 -30.24 -2.42 5.94
C ILE A 204 -29.66 -1.04 5.64
N ILE A 205 -29.40 -0.72 4.37
CA ILE A 205 -28.96 0.62 3.96
C ILE A 205 -30.02 1.63 4.36
N ALA A 206 -29.68 2.51 5.27
CA ALA A 206 -30.58 3.51 5.84
C ALA A 206 -30.48 4.86 5.13
N TYR A 207 -29.30 5.17 4.61
CA TYR A 207 -29.04 6.41 3.89
C TYR A 207 -27.79 6.27 3.03
N ILE A 208 -27.79 6.87 1.84
CA ILE A 208 -26.61 6.99 0.96
C ILE A 208 -26.21 8.47 0.97
N PHE A 209 -24.95 8.74 1.24
CA PHE A 209 -24.40 10.11 1.29
C PHE A 209 -24.49 10.78 -0.08
N VAL A 210 -24.87 12.04 -0.06
CA VAL A 210 -24.94 12.90 -1.24
C VAL A 210 -23.90 14.03 -1.15
N PRO A 211 -23.56 14.73 -2.26
CA PRO A 211 -22.66 15.87 -2.22
C PRO A 211 -23.05 16.88 -1.13
N GLY A 212 -22.09 17.22 -0.27
CA GLY A 212 -22.29 18.11 0.90
C GLY A 212 -22.45 17.36 2.23
N ASP A 213 -22.73 16.07 2.23
CA ASP A 213 -22.75 15.27 3.46
C ASP A 213 -21.33 14.99 3.99
N SER A 214 -21.20 14.99 5.31
CA SER A 214 -19.98 14.49 5.95
C SER A 214 -19.81 13.00 5.69
N GLY A 215 -18.72 12.62 4.99
CA GLY A 215 -18.46 11.25 4.56
C GLY A 215 -18.78 10.98 3.09
N TYR A 216 -19.31 11.97 2.35
CA TYR A 216 -19.42 11.85 0.89
C TYR A 216 -18.04 11.85 0.22
N VAL A 217 -17.82 10.92 -0.70
CA VAL A 217 -16.62 10.85 -1.53
C VAL A 217 -17.06 10.72 -3.00
N THR A 218 -16.59 11.63 -3.82
CA THR A 218 -16.92 11.63 -5.26
C THR A 218 -16.51 10.31 -5.92
N GLY A 219 -17.44 9.70 -6.66
CA GLY A 219 -17.22 8.43 -7.36
C GLY A 219 -17.23 7.19 -6.49
N GLN A 220 -17.58 7.32 -5.21
CA GLN A 220 -17.74 6.20 -4.28
C GLN A 220 -19.14 6.22 -3.65
N THR A 221 -19.67 5.03 -3.36
CA THR A 221 -20.97 4.91 -2.68
C THR A 221 -20.72 4.60 -1.21
N HIS A 222 -21.01 5.55 -0.34
CA HIS A 222 -20.93 5.46 1.11
C HIS A 222 -22.26 5.85 1.75
N GLY A 223 -22.47 5.42 2.99
CA GLY A 223 -23.72 5.72 3.67
C GLY A 223 -23.83 5.16 5.08
N LEU A 224 -25.04 5.06 5.53
CA LEU A 224 -25.42 4.51 6.84
C LEU A 224 -26.18 3.20 6.65
N ILE A 225 -25.82 2.21 7.45
CA ILE A 225 -26.52 0.94 7.60
C ILE A 225 -27.18 0.93 8.98
N ALA A 226 -28.45 0.58 9.07
CA ALA A 226 -29.16 0.34 10.33
C ALA A 226 -29.22 -1.16 10.63
N THR A 227 -29.22 -1.52 11.90
CA THR A 227 -29.53 -2.88 12.34
C THR A 227 -30.95 -3.28 11.91
N THR A 228 -31.21 -4.55 11.69
CA THR A 228 -32.55 -5.06 11.27
C THR A 228 -33.60 -5.01 12.39
N SER A 229 -33.15 -4.90 13.66
CA SER A 229 -33.98 -4.85 14.84
C SER A 229 -33.53 -3.83 15.87
N ASN A 230 -34.37 -3.45 16.81
CA ASN A 230 -34.01 -2.57 17.91
C ASN A 230 -33.05 -3.27 18.87
N GLN A 231 -32.07 -2.53 19.37
CA GLN A 231 -31.07 -3.03 20.36
C GLN A 231 -31.64 -2.99 21.78
N SER A 232 -32.64 -2.13 22.00
CA SER A 232 -33.44 -2.05 23.22
C SER A 232 -34.77 -1.41 22.93
N THR A 233 -35.81 -1.80 23.70
CA THR A 233 -37.10 -1.15 23.73
C THR A 233 -37.26 -0.21 24.92
N GLY A 234 -36.26 -0.08 25.80
CA GLY A 234 -36.35 0.71 27.01
C GLY A 234 -35.02 1.01 27.68
N ALA A 235 -34.00 1.47 26.94
CA ALA A 235 -32.73 1.89 27.52
C ALA A 235 -32.75 3.37 27.95
N GLN A 236 -32.02 3.70 29.00
CA GLN A 236 -31.70 5.08 29.36
C GLN A 236 -30.56 5.61 28.47
N TRP A 237 -30.51 6.93 28.28
CA TRP A 237 -29.38 7.56 27.60
C TRP A 237 -28.09 7.44 28.40
N GLY A 238 -28.19 7.57 29.73
CA GLY A 238 -27.11 7.46 30.72
C GLY A 238 -26.58 8.79 31.23
N CYS A 239 -25.77 8.75 32.31
CA CYS A 239 -25.07 9.90 32.90
C CYS A 239 -25.93 11.14 33.13
N SER A 240 -27.15 10.97 33.66
CA SER A 240 -27.99 12.11 34.03
C SER A 240 -27.31 12.95 35.13
N GLY A 241 -27.26 14.27 34.94
CA GLY A 241 -26.53 15.21 35.78
C GLY A 241 -25.12 15.50 35.33
N THR A 242 -24.55 14.71 34.40
CA THR A 242 -23.19 14.89 33.87
C THR A 242 -23.22 15.41 32.42
N SER A 243 -22.40 16.43 32.15
CA SER A 243 -22.18 16.92 30.79
C SER A 243 -21.10 16.11 30.12
N ILE A 244 -21.43 15.45 29.01
CA ILE A 244 -20.47 14.70 28.17
C ILE A 244 -19.95 15.66 27.10
N ALA A 245 -18.68 16.03 27.20
CA ALA A 245 -18.06 16.91 26.21
C ALA A 245 -17.88 16.21 24.86
N GLY A 246 -17.91 17.00 23.78
CA GLY A 246 -17.59 16.52 22.41
C GLY A 246 -18.74 15.85 21.66
N THR A 247 -19.98 15.82 22.20
CA THR A 247 -21.13 15.34 21.44
C THR A 247 -21.66 16.43 20.49
N SER A 248 -22.06 16.02 19.29
CA SER A 248 -22.59 16.90 18.24
C SER A 248 -23.90 16.32 17.67
N THR A 249 -24.72 17.19 17.06
CA THR A 249 -25.94 16.78 16.37
C THR A 249 -25.73 16.44 14.91
N ALA A 250 -24.58 16.80 14.33
CA ALA A 250 -24.34 16.73 12.90
C ALA A 250 -24.26 15.29 12.34
N LEU A 251 -24.58 15.17 11.07
CA LEU A 251 -24.38 13.93 10.31
C LEU A 251 -22.90 13.52 10.35
N GLY A 252 -22.63 12.24 10.59
CA GLY A 252 -21.27 11.70 10.66
C GLY A 252 -20.64 11.71 12.05
N THR A 253 -21.28 12.31 13.07
CA THR A 253 -20.70 12.46 14.42
C THR A 253 -21.09 11.34 15.41
N GLY A 254 -21.99 10.44 15.04
CA GLY A 254 -22.51 9.40 15.94
C GLY A 254 -21.44 8.50 16.54
N VAL A 255 -20.40 8.14 15.78
CA VAL A 255 -19.26 7.35 16.29
C VAL A 255 -18.56 8.08 17.43
N ALA A 256 -18.15 9.34 17.20
CA ALA A 256 -17.44 10.15 18.21
C ALA A 256 -18.33 10.39 19.43
N ASN A 257 -19.60 10.69 19.22
CA ASN A 257 -20.58 10.85 20.30
C ASN A 257 -20.70 9.57 21.15
N THR A 258 -20.86 8.42 20.51
CA THR A 258 -20.98 7.11 21.18
C THR A 258 -19.73 6.83 22.03
N THR A 259 -18.56 7.04 21.46
CA THR A 259 -17.27 6.88 22.18
C THR A 259 -17.20 7.81 23.40
N ALA A 260 -17.58 9.09 23.23
CA ALA A 260 -17.56 10.06 24.33
C ALA A 260 -18.52 9.65 25.47
N ILE A 261 -19.73 9.16 25.12
CA ILE A 261 -20.72 8.71 26.12
C ILE A 261 -20.22 7.46 26.85
N VAL A 262 -19.72 6.47 26.14
CA VAL A 262 -19.21 5.21 26.74
C VAL A 262 -18.01 5.48 27.66
N ASN A 263 -17.12 6.38 27.29
CA ASN A 263 -15.99 6.77 28.11
C ASN A 263 -16.40 7.61 29.35
N GLY A 264 -17.45 8.41 29.21
CA GLY A 264 -17.96 9.26 30.30
C GLY A 264 -18.94 8.56 31.23
N CYS A 265 -19.49 7.41 30.86
CA CYS A 265 -20.55 6.69 31.56
C CYS A 265 -20.17 5.21 31.75
N SER A 266 -20.02 4.77 32.97
CA SER A 266 -19.57 3.40 33.29
C SER A 266 -20.64 2.30 33.11
N SER A 267 -21.91 2.63 32.80
CA SER A 267 -23.00 1.65 32.67
C SER A 267 -23.00 0.98 31.29
N SER A 268 -23.04 -0.34 31.26
CA SER A 268 -23.11 -1.14 30.04
C SER A 268 -24.52 -1.26 29.43
N THR A 269 -25.58 -0.80 30.15
CA THR A 269 -26.98 -0.93 29.74
C THR A 269 -27.57 0.33 29.13
N ILE A 270 -26.77 1.39 28.99
CA ILE A 270 -27.19 2.65 28.37
C ILE A 270 -27.20 2.53 26.82
N ALA A 271 -27.98 3.39 26.18
CA ALA A 271 -28.20 3.37 24.74
C ALA A 271 -26.90 3.32 23.92
N ALA A 272 -25.90 4.14 24.24
CA ALA A 272 -24.62 4.17 23.56
C ALA A 272 -23.82 2.88 23.74
N ALA A 273 -23.76 2.34 24.96
CA ALA A 273 -23.04 1.11 25.26
C ALA A 273 -23.66 -0.11 24.58
N LEU A 274 -24.98 -0.18 24.49
CA LEU A 274 -25.68 -1.25 23.76
C LEU A 274 -25.31 -1.30 22.27
N CYS A 275 -25.14 -0.13 21.63
CA CYS A 275 -24.69 -0.07 20.25
C CYS A 275 -23.19 -0.36 20.12
N ASN A 276 -22.36 0.26 20.96
CA ASN A 276 -20.90 0.10 20.93
C ASN A 276 -20.44 -1.37 21.14
N ASN A 277 -21.16 -2.12 21.97
CA ASN A 277 -20.84 -3.50 22.29
C ASN A 277 -21.54 -4.51 21.35
N LEU A 278 -22.28 -4.01 20.35
CA LEU A 278 -23.04 -4.85 19.45
C LEU A 278 -22.10 -5.58 18.47
N SER A 279 -22.27 -6.90 18.36
CA SER A 279 -21.74 -7.71 17.27
C SER A 279 -22.92 -8.25 16.47
N SER A 280 -23.09 -7.81 15.24
CA SER A 280 -24.22 -8.19 14.39
C SER A 280 -23.81 -8.24 12.92
N GLY A 281 -24.23 -9.29 12.20
CA GLY A 281 -23.95 -9.46 10.78
C GLY A 281 -22.46 -9.59 10.42
N GLY A 282 -21.63 -10.00 11.38
CA GLY A 282 -20.16 -10.09 11.20
C GLY A 282 -19.41 -8.77 11.44
N TYR A 283 -20.09 -7.74 11.94
CA TYR A 283 -19.53 -6.41 12.18
C TYR A 283 -19.65 -6.02 13.65
N THR A 284 -18.67 -5.23 14.14
CA THR A 284 -18.55 -4.78 15.54
C THR A 284 -18.40 -3.26 15.66
N ASP A 285 -18.55 -2.53 14.56
CA ASP A 285 -18.38 -1.08 14.45
C ASP A 285 -19.72 -0.32 14.53
N TRP A 286 -20.70 -0.90 15.22
CA TRP A 286 -22.00 -0.30 15.45
C TRP A 286 -21.94 0.82 16.48
N TYR A 287 -22.76 1.86 16.29
CA TYR A 287 -22.84 3.00 17.19
C TYR A 287 -24.26 3.59 17.28
N LEU A 288 -24.51 4.40 18.29
CA LEU A 288 -25.75 5.13 18.46
C LEU A 288 -25.78 6.35 17.52
N PRO A 289 -26.78 6.50 16.65
CA PRO A 289 -26.82 7.58 15.67
C PRO A 289 -26.84 8.97 16.33
N SER A 290 -26.18 9.97 15.74
CA SER A 290 -26.38 11.38 16.07
C SER A 290 -27.83 11.80 15.76
N ARG A 291 -28.23 13.00 16.17
CA ARG A 291 -29.57 13.50 15.88
C ARG A 291 -29.86 13.51 14.38
N GLU A 292 -28.93 14.01 13.55
CA GLU A 292 -29.13 14.06 12.10
C GLU A 292 -29.08 12.67 11.46
N GLU A 293 -28.25 11.77 11.94
CA GLU A 293 -28.24 10.38 11.49
C GLU A 293 -29.54 9.67 11.85
N LEU A 294 -30.04 9.86 13.06
CA LEU A 294 -31.35 9.32 13.48
C LEU A 294 -32.50 9.90 12.66
N ASN A 295 -32.41 11.16 12.26
CA ASN A 295 -33.37 11.79 11.34
C ASN A 295 -33.41 11.12 9.96
N LYS A 296 -32.22 10.74 9.43
CA LYS A 296 -32.14 9.98 8.18
C LYS A 296 -32.83 8.61 8.30
N LEU A 297 -32.70 7.96 9.45
CA LEU A 297 -33.42 6.71 9.73
C LEU A 297 -34.97 6.94 9.76
N TYR A 298 -35.39 7.99 10.43
CA TYR A 298 -36.84 8.34 10.48
C TYR A 298 -37.39 8.57 9.08
N LEU A 299 -36.72 9.38 8.26
CA LEU A 299 -37.19 9.69 6.90
C LEU A 299 -37.29 8.43 6.01
N ASN A 300 -36.48 7.43 6.26
CA ASN A 300 -36.45 6.17 5.50
C ASN A 300 -37.02 4.97 6.27
N LYS A 301 -37.70 5.19 7.40
CA LYS A 301 -38.15 4.13 8.32
C LYS A 301 -38.97 3.04 7.68
N THR A 302 -39.80 3.38 6.68
CA THR A 302 -40.68 2.44 5.98
C THR A 302 -39.87 1.41 5.18
N VAL A 303 -38.85 1.84 4.47
CA VAL A 303 -38.01 0.95 3.64
C VAL A 303 -36.97 0.22 4.46
N ILE A 304 -36.47 0.81 5.55
CA ILE A 304 -35.55 0.15 6.50
C ILE A 304 -36.28 -0.93 7.29
N GLY A 305 -37.52 -0.62 7.74
CA GLY A 305 -38.35 -1.52 8.51
C GLY A 305 -37.94 -1.71 9.98
N GLY A 306 -38.75 -2.43 10.72
CA GLY A 306 -38.47 -2.84 12.10
C GLY A 306 -38.52 -1.70 13.14
N PHE A 307 -39.02 -0.53 12.81
CA PHE A 307 -39.23 0.58 13.74
C PHE A 307 -40.64 0.54 14.37
N SER A 308 -40.70 0.93 15.63
CA SER A 308 -41.95 1.19 16.36
C SER A 308 -42.29 2.68 16.32
N ASN A 309 -43.55 3.03 16.43
CA ASN A 309 -44.05 4.42 16.44
C ASN A 309 -43.85 5.08 17.82
N VAL A 310 -42.62 5.11 18.32
CA VAL A 310 -42.20 5.63 19.63
C VAL A 310 -40.97 6.49 19.49
N SER A 311 -40.47 7.03 20.60
CA SER A 311 -39.23 7.81 20.62
C SER A 311 -37.99 6.93 20.67
N TYR A 312 -37.00 7.30 19.88
CA TYR A 312 -35.68 6.69 19.81
C TYR A 312 -34.62 7.68 20.30
N TRP A 313 -33.61 7.17 21.03
CA TRP A 313 -32.45 7.95 21.44
C TRP A 313 -31.51 8.25 20.28
N SER A 314 -30.99 9.48 20.28
CA SER A 314 -29.75 9.81 19.55
C SER A 314 -28.56 9.88 20.51
N SER A 315 -27.34 9.84 20.00
CA SER A 315 -26.11 10.05 20.76
C SER A 315 -25.80 11.52 21.06
N SER A 316 -26.69 12.45 20.64
CA SER A 316 -26.47 13.89 20.81
C SER A 316 -26.99 14.35 22.16
N GLN A 317 -26.12 14.93 22.99
CA GLN A 317 -26.48 15.55 24.24
C GLN A 317 -27.10 16.93 24.00
N ALA A 318 -28.14 17.29 24.76
CA ALA A 318 -28.71 18.63 24.75
C ALA A 318 -28.33 19.43 26.01
N GLY A 319 -28.16 18.76 27.14
CA GLY A 319 -27.76 19.33 28.41
C GLY A 319 -27.23 18.28 29.40
N SER A 320 -26.86 18.66 30.59
CA SER A 320 -26.36 17.70 31.60
C SER A 320 -27.41 16.64 31.94
N THR A 321 -28.67 16.98 31.95
CA THR A 321 -29.81 16.09 32.28
C THR A 321 -30.64 15.67 31.08
N THR A 322 -30.40 16.23 29.86
CA THR A 322 -31.22 16.03 28.66
C THR A 322 -30.40 15.62 27.44
N ALA A 323 -31.03 14.87 26.55
CA ALA A 323 -30.45 14.47 25.26
C ALA A 323 -31.50 14.53 24.15
N TYR A 324 -31.04 14.50 22.90
CA TYR A 324 -31.92 14.48 21.73
C TYR A 324 -32.51 13.11 21.49
N SER A 325 -33.81 13.11 21.18
CA SER A 325 -34.55 11.95 20.69
C SER A 325 -35.42 12.34 19.50
N ILE A 326 -35.87 11.36 18.72
CA ILE A 326 -36.82 11.55 17.63
C ILE A 326 -38.02 10.60 17.86
N ASN A 327 -39.21 11.14 17.79
CA ASN A 327 -40.45 10.37 17.82
C ASN A 327 -40.74 9.81 16.41
N PHE A 328 -40.69 8.49 16.25
CA PHE A 328 -40.88 7.82 14.95
C PHE A 328 -42.34 7.72 14.50
N SER A 329 -43.32 8.15 15.34
CA SER A 329 -44.68 8.37 14.87
C SER A 329 -44.80 9.69 14.08
N THR A 330 -44.24 10.79 14.61
CA THR A 330 -44.47 12.15 14.13
C THR A 330 -43.26 12.79 13.44
N GLY A 331 -42.05 12.29 13.66
CA GLY A 331 -40.80 12.92 13.22
C GLY A 331 -40.31 14.05 14.14
N ALA A 332 -41.03 14.35 15.19
CA ALA A 332 -40.68 15.43 16.10
C ALA A 332 -39.36 15.11 16.84
N SER A 333 -38.34 16.00 16.68
CA SER A 333 -37.09 15.96 17.45
C SER A 333 -37.28 16.73 18.77
N SER A 334 -36.92 16.13 19.89
CA SER A 334 -36.94 16.73 21.21
C SER A 334 -35.52 16.92 21.72
N SER A 335 -35.17 18.11 22.22
CA SER A 335 -33.90 18.41 22.94
C SER A 335 -34.09 18.35 24.48
N THR A 336 -35.32 18.10 24.94
CA THR A 336 -35.68 18.13 26.37
C THR A 336 -35.94 16.74 26.95
N SER A 337 -35.61 15.69 26.20
CA SER A 337 -35.79 14.33 26.68
C SER A 337 -34.83 14.03 27.82
N THR A 338 -35.38 13.75 29.02
CA THR A 338 -34.57 13.46 30.22
C THR A 338 -33.77 12.17 30.03
N LYS A 339 -32.48 12.21 30.31
CA LYS A 339 -31.54 11.08 30.12
C LYS A 339 -31.91 9.81 30.88
N THR A 340 -32.75 9.92 31.93
CA THR A 340 -33.29 8.80 32.71
C THR A 340 -34.53 8.14 32.05
N ASN A 341 -35.11 8.73 31.01
CA ASN A 341 -36.25 8.13 30.31
C ASN A 341 -35.78 6.83 29.63
N SER A 342 -36.73 5.85 29.61
CA SER A 342 -36.55 4.60 28.88
C SER A 342 -37.07 4.77 27.46
N MET A 343 -36.20 4.72 26.46
CA MET A 343 -36.54 4.84 25.03
C MET A 343 -35.93 3.75 24.18
N TYR A 344 -36.41 3.64 22.96
CA TYR A 344 -35.93 2.67 21.99
C TYR A 344 -34.51 3.05 21.48
N VAL A 345 -33.76 2.03 21.09
CA VAL A 345 -32.40 2.15 20.59
C VAL A 345 -32.24 1.37 19.27
N ARG A 346 -31.72 2.01 18.25
CA ARG A 346 -31.35 1.41 16.99
C ARG A 346 -29.88 1.71 16.68
N GLY A 347 -29.07 0.68 16.52
CA GLY A 347 -27.67 0.80 16.12
C GLY A 347 -27.53 1.07 14.63
N ILE A 348 -26.51 1.86 14.29
CA ILE A 348 -26.09 2.08 12.89
C ILE A 348 -24.59 1.91 12.75
N ARG A 349 -24.13 1.76 11.51
CA ARG A 349 -22.71 1.80 11.11
C ARG A 349 -22.54 2.50 9.78
N LYS A 350 -21.32 2.90 9.46
CA LYS A 350 -20.96 3.44 8.13
C LYS A 350 -20.49 2.31 7.20
N PHE A 351 -20.60 2.50 5.91
CA PHE A 351 -20.04 1.64 4.88
C PHE A 351 -19.38 2.43 3.78
#